data_1f0b1d5f343ac914b3807e358c85c30a
#
_entry.id   1f0b1d5f343ac914b3807e358c85c30a
#
_cell.length_a   1.000
_cell.length_b   1.000
_cell.length_c   1.000
_cell.angle_alpha   90.00
_cell.angle_beta   90.00
_cell.angle_gamma   90.00
#
_symmetry.space_group_name_H-M   'P 1'
#
loop_
_entity.id
_entity.type
_entity.pdbx_description
1 polymer ?
#
loop_
_entity_poly.entity_id
_entity_poly.type
_entity_poly.pdbx_seq_one_letter_code
_entity_poly.pdbx_strand_id
1 'polypeptide(L)'
;VVLAEPSARVLSGEVEKASAGRIRERLLLSTMATGVASLVSLGYYFVARGRPLTYIIIPGYIVALTLLRWIDPAFAAISFDSGAVATGPLTVTFLMSLGLGIAAEQPGGPTIGSGFGLVCLIALASTLAVEGLSFAFRTRKDIAAPSDTDTSDGGSSICQTEHRPPAESSISS
;
A
#
# COMPACT_ATOMS: atom_id res chain seq x y z
N VAL A 1 3.83 -14.91 -8.58
CA VAL A 1 3.86 -15.39 -7.20
C VAL A 1 2.93 -14.54 -6.34
N VAL A 2 3.12 -13.21 -6.23
CA VAL A 2 2.26 -12.30 -5.42
C VAL A 2 0.78 -12.41 -5.78
N LEU A 3 0.43 -12.53 -7.05
CA LEU A 3 -0.95 -12.71 -7.50
C LEU A 3 -1.56 -14.06 -7.08
N ALA A 4 -0.74 -15.05 -6.81
CA ALA A 4 -1.16 -16.36 -6.34
C ALA A 4 -1.24 -16.43 -4.80
N GLU A 5 -0.73 -15.42 -4.10
CA GLU A 5 -0.74 -15.36 -2.64
C GLU A 5 -2.16 -15.13 -2.12
N PRO A 6 -2.74 -16.07 -1.33
CA PRO A 6 -4.11 -15.96 -0.85
C PRO A 6 -4.32 -14.73 0.03
N SER A 7 -3.34 -14.41 0.87
CA SER A 7 -3.38 -13.26 1.78
C SER A 7 -3.47 -11.91 1.04
N ALA A 8 -2.77 -11.77 -0.10
CA ALA A 8 -2.83 -10.58 -0.92
C ALA A 8 -4.22 -10.35 -1.53
N ARG A 9 -4.91 -11.43 -1.90
CA ARG A 9 -6.29 -11.37 -2.40
C ARG A 9 -7.29 -10.98 -1.32
N VAL A 10 -7.13 -11.53 -0.11
CA VAL A 10 -7.99 -11.19 1.02
C VAL A 10 -7.83 -9.70 1.36
N LEU A 11 -6.59 -9.21 1.49
CA LEU A 11 -6.32 -7.80 1.76
C LEU A 11 -6.95 -6.89 0.70
N SER A 12 -6.74 -7.19 -0.58
CA SER A 12 -7.25 -6.34 -1.66
C SER A 12 -8.78 -6.33 -1.72
N GLY A 13 -9.44 -7.46 -1.41
CA GLY A 13 -10.89 -7.54 -1.30
C GLY A 13 -11.46 -6.75 -0.11
N GLU A 14 -10.78 -6.78 1.04
CA GLU A 14 -11.18 -5.98 2.20
C GLU A 14 -10.99 -4.47 1.95
N VAL A 15 -9.90 -4.07 1.29
CA VAL A 15 -9.66 -2.68 0.89
C VAL A 15 -10.72 -2.19 -0.11
N GLU A 16 -11.14 -3.03 -1.06
CA GLU A 16 -12.23 -2.69 -2.00
C GLU A 16 -13.54 -2.45 -1.26
N LYS A 17 -13.90 -3.33 -0.32
CA LYS A 17 -15.11 -3.17 0.52
C LYS A 17 -15.03 -1.91 1.39
N ALA A 18 -13.92 -1.70 2.09
CA ALA A 18 -13.71 -0.56 2.97
C ALA A 18 -13.69 0.78 2.22
N SER A 19 -13.22 0.79 0.98
CA SER A 19 -13.18 1.98 0.11
C SER A 19 -14.50 2.23 -0.65
N ALA A 20 -15.54 1.43 -0.40
CA ALA A 20 -16.80 1.47 -1.15
C ALA A 20 -16.61 1.35 -2.68
N GLY A 21 -15.70 0.46 -3.11
CA GLY A 21 -15.40 0.21 -4.51
C GLY A 21 -14.52 1.28 -5.19
N ARG A 22 -14.05 2.27 -4.45
CA ARG A 22 -13.18 3.34 -5.00
C ARG A 22 -11.83 2.81 -5.44
N ILE A 23 -11.29 1.82 -4.71
CA ILE A 23 -10.06 1.09 -5.05
C ILE A 23 -10.46 -0.31 -5.45
N ARG A 24 -10.28 -0.67 -6.72
CA ARG A 24 -10.58 -2.01 -7.21
C ARG A 24 -9.51 -3.00 -6.76
N GLU A 25 -9.93 -4.19 -6.33
CA GLU A 25 -9.04 -5.31 -5.96
C GLU A 25 -7.94 -5.55 -7.00
N ARG A 26 -8.31 -5.63 -8.28
CA ARG A 26 -7.37 -5.88 -9.38
C ARG A 26 -6.30 -4.80 -9.51
N LEU A 27 -6.65 -3.55 -9.25
CA LEU A 27 -5.71 -2.44 -9.33
C LEU A 27 -4.66 -2.55 -8.23
N LEU A 28 -5.09 -2.81 -7.00
CA LEU A 28 -4.19 -2.97 -5.86
C LEU A 28 -3.24 -4.15 -6.06
N LEU A 29 -3.78 -5.32 -6.42
CA LEU A 29 -2.99 -6.52 -6.72
C LEU A 29 -1.98 -6.30 -7.85
N SER A 30 -2.40 -5.66 -8.95
CA SER A 30 -1.51 -5.37 -10.09
C SER A 30 -0.38 -4.42 -9.68
N THR A 31 -0.68 -3.40 -8.90
CA THR A 31 0.32 -2.44 -8.41
C THR A 31 1.34 -3.11 -7.49
N MET A 32 0.86 -3.92 -6.52
CA MET A 32 1.74 -4.71 -5.65
C MET A 32 2.62 -5.67 -6.46
N ALA A 33 2.03 -6.43 -7.38
CA ALA A 33 2.77 -7.39 -8.21
C ALA A 33 3.84 -6.72 -9.07
N THR A 34 3.53 -5.57 -9.67
CA THR A 34 4.48 -4.80 -10.49
C THR A 34 5.60 -4.21 -9.63
N GLY A 35 5.27 -3.68 -8.46
CA GLY A 35 6.24 -3.15 -7.50
C GLY A 35 7.21 -4.23 -7.04
N VAL A 36 6.69 -5.38 -6.61
CA VAL A 36 7.51 -6.53 -6.18
C VAL A 36 8.36 -7.05 -7.33
N ALA A 37 7.78 -7.22 -8.52
CA ALA A 37 8.53 -7.71 -9.69
C ALA A 37 9.72 -6.80 -10.02
N SER A 38 9.54 -5.49 -10.03
CA SER A 38 10.60 -4.52 -10.38
C SER A 38 11.71 -4.47 -9.34
N LEU A 39 11.38 -4.33 -8.04
CA LEU A 39 12.39 -4.25 -6.99
C LEU A 39 13.11 -5.58 -6.74
N VAL A 40 12.40 -6.70 -6.80
CA VAL A 40 13.00 -8.03 -6.62
C VAL A 40 13.91 -8.37 -7.80
N SER A 41 13.55 -8.01 -9.02
CA SER A 41 14.44 -8.16 -10.19
C SER A 41 15.73 -7.35 -10.00
N LEU A 42 15.63 -6.12 -9.50
CA LEU A 42 16.78 -5.30 -9.16
C LEU A 42 17.60 -5.95 -8.04
N GLY A 43 16.97 -6.50 -7.02
CA GLY A 43 17.60 -7.22 -5.93
C GLY A 43 18.40 -8.44 -6.43
N TYR A 44 17.83 -9.26 -7.30
CA TYR A 44 18.52 -10.39 -7.91
C TYR A 44 19.72 -9.96 -8.75
N TYR A 45 19.60 -8.85 -9.48
CA TYR A 45 20.74 -8.29 -10.20
C TYR A 45 21.88 -7.90 -9.26
N PHE A 46 21.59 -7.33 -8.09
CA PHE A 46 22.62 -7.00 -7.08
C PHE A 46 23.23 -8.26 -6.46
N VAL A 47 22.42 -9.26 -6.13
CA VAL A 47 22.90 -10.57 -5.63
C VAL A 47 23.81 -11.22 -6.67
N ALA A 48 23.39 -11.27 -7.94
CA ALA A 48 24.18 -11.83 -9.03
C ALA A 48 25.52 -11.09 -9.28
N ARG A 49 25.61 -9.82 -8.86
CA ARG A 49 26.85 -9.03 -8.90
C ARG A 49 27.69 -9.12 -7.62
N GLY A 50 27.27 -9.95 -6.63
CA GLY A 50 27.94 -10.06 -5.33
C GLY A 50 27.88 -8.79 -4.49
N ARG A 51 26.91 -7.89 -4.78
CA ARG A 51 26.75 -6.63 -4.03
C ARG A 51 25.74 -6.81 -2.88
N PRO A 52 25.98 -6.20 -1.71
CA PRO A 52 25.05 -6.30 -0.60
C PRO A 52 23.75 -5.56 -0.92
N LEU A 53 22.62 -6.20 -0.60
CA LEU A 53 21.26 -5.66 -0.81
C LEU A 53 20.98 -4.40 0.02
N THR A 54 21.78 -4.16 1.05
CA THR A 54 21.67 -2.98 1.94
C THR A 54 21.70 -1.67 1.16
N TYR A 55 22.44 -1.60 0.04
CA TYR A 55 22.49 -0.40 -0.82
C TYR A 55 21.17 -0.05 -1.48
N ILE A 56 20.23 -1.01 -1.61
CA ILE A 56 18.89 -0.75 -2.14
C ILE A 56 17.90 -0.58 -0.98
N ILE A 57 18.04 -1.39 0.07
CA ILE A 57 17.12 -1.43 1.20
C ILE A 57 17.13 -0.10 1.96
N ILE A 58 18.31 0.42 2.32
CA ILE A 58 18.41 1.66 3.11
C ILE A 58 17.76 2.85 2.37
N PRO A 59 18.14 3.20 1.13
CA PRO A 59 17.50 4.31 0.45
C PRO A 59 16.02 4.06 0.16
N GLY A 60 15.62 2.81 -0.09
CA GLY A 60 14.23 2.44 -0.29
C GLY A 60 13.37 2.72 0.96
N TYR A 61 13.84 2.35 2.16
CA TYR A 61 13.13 2.67 3.40
C TYR A 61 13.10 4.17 3.70
N ILE A 62 14.16 4.91 3.37
CA ILE A 62 14.16 6.38 3.49
C ILE A 62 13.07 6.98 2.60
N VAL A 63 12.94 6.49 1.37
CA VAL A 63 11.87 6.93 0.44
C VAL A 63 10.50 6.56 1.00
N ALA A 64 10.29 5.34 1.46
CA ALA A 64 9.01 4.91 2.06
C ALA A 64 8.63 5.80 3.26
N LEU A 65 9.54 6.01 4.20
CA LEU A 65 9.28 6.87 5.36
C LEU A 65 9.01 8.34 4.97
N THR A 66 9.64 8.82 3.91
CA THR A 66 9.39 10.17 3.39
C THR A 66 8.01 10.27 2.74
N LEU A 67 7.61 9.28 1.94
CA LEU A 67 6.28 9.21 1.34
C LEU A 67 5.18 9.12 2.41
N LEU A 68 5.43 8.35 3.47
CA LEU A 68 4.52 8.18 4.59
C LEU A 68 4.13 9.53 5.24
N ARG A 69 5.04 10.49 5.26
CA ARG A 69 4.78 11.83 5.81
C ARG A 69 3.71 12.61 5.02
N TRP A 70 3.45 12.20 3.78
CA TRP A 70 2.60 12.91 2.81
C TRP A 70 1.31 12.17 2.50
N ILE A 71 1.14 10.95 3.03
CA ILE A 71 0.01 10.05 2.76
C ILE A 71 -0.97 10.09 3.94
N ASP A 72 -2.26 9.89 3.65
CA ASP A 72 -3.29 9.78 4.68
C ASP A 72 -3.04 8.57 5.60
N PRO A 73 -3.29 8.67 6.93
CA PRO A 73 -3.02 7.59 7.88
C PRO A 73 -3.68 6.25 7.52
N ALA A 74 -4.86 6.27 6.90
CA ALA A 74 -5.54 5.06 6.46
C ALA A 74 -4.77 4.33 5.35
N PHE A 75 -4.24 5.06 4.36
CA PHE A 75 -3.39 4.48 3.32
C PHE A 75 -2.04 4.04 3.84
N ALA A 76 -1.49 4.75 4.82
CA ALA A 76 -0.26 4.35 5.50
C ALA A 76 -0.41 2.96 6.13
N ALA A 77 -1.49 2.72 6.87
CA ALA A 77 -1.78 1.41 7.46
C ALA A 77 -1.89 0.31 6.39
N ILE A 78 -2.61 0.56 5.30
CA ILE A 78 -2.76 -0.39 4.19
C ILE A 78 -1.41 -0.68 3.52
N SER A 79 -0.53 0.32 3.37
CA SER A 79 0.77 0.12 2.73
C SER A 79 1.68 -0.79 3.56
N PHE A 80 1.73 -0.62 4.88
CA PHE A 80 2.49 -1.51 5.76
C PHE A 80 1.90 -2.92 5.81
N ASP A 81 0.58 -3.04 5.87
CA ASP A 81 -0.10 -4.33 5.85
C ASP A 81 0.14 -5.05 4.52
N SER A 82 0.16 -4.34 3.41
CA SER A 82 0.53 -4.89 2.10
C SER A 82 1.95 -5.45 2.07
N GLY A 83 2.90 -4.82 2.79
CA GLY A 83 4.26 -5.31 2.98
C GLY A 83 4.29 -6.65 3.71
N ALA A 84 3.57 -6.74 4.81
CA ALA A 84 3.45 -7.99 5.59
C ALA A 84 2.78 -9.10 4.78
N VAL A 85 1.73 -8.79 4.05
CA VAL A 85 0.97 -9.74 3.23
C VAL A 85 1.76 -10.23 2.02
N ALA A 86 2.55 -9.37 1.38
CA ALA A 86 3.39 -9.75 0.24
C ALA A 86 4.55 -10.68 0.63
N THR A 87 4.94 -10.70 1.90
CA THR A 87 5.91 -11.67 2.45
C THR A 87 5.26 -12.95 2.93
N GLY A 88 4.15 -13.35 2.32
CA GLY A 88 3.47 -14.60 2.62
C GLY A 88 4.30 -15.84 2.29
N PRO A 89 3.90 -17.02 2.81
CA PRO A 89 4.72 -18.22 2.75
C PRO A 89 5.05 -18.66 1.33
N LEU A 90 4.13 -18.50 0.38
CA LEU A 90 4.35 -18.90 -1.01
C LEU A 90 5.36 -17.97 -1.70
N THR A 91 5.24 -16.67 -1.47
CA THR A 91 6.12 -15.66 -2.07
C THR A 91 7.53 -15.75 -1.51
N VAL A 92 7.65 -15.85 -0.17
CA VAL A 92 8.95 -15.91 0.50
C VAL A 92 9.68 -17.20 0.14
N THR A 93 9.04 -18.36 0.23
CA THR A 93 9.71 -19.63 -0.08
C THR A 93 10.21 -19.70 -1.51
N PHE A 94 9.40 -19.26 -2.47
CA PHE A 94 9.79 -19.29 -3.88
C PHE A 94 10.92 -18.28 -4.18
N LEU A 95 10.74 -17.02 -3.82
CA LEU A 95 11.72 -15.96 -4.15
C LEU A 95 13.00 -16.12 -3.34
N MET A 96 12.92 -16.57 -2.08
CA MET A 96 14.10 -16.83 -1.26
C MET A 96 14.92 -18.02 -1.80
N SER A 97 14.26 -19.11 -2.20
CA SER A 97 14.94 -20.27 -2.78
C SER A 97 15.67 -19.90 -4.07
N LEU A 98 15.02 -19.11 -4.94
CA LEU A 98 15.64 -18.62 -6.17
C LEU A 98 16.82 -17.72 -5.88
N GLY A 99 16.68 -16.79 -4.92
CA GLY A 99 17.76 -15.86 -4.56
C GLY A 99 18.96 -16.54 -3.90
N LEU A 100 18.70 -17.54 -3.04
CA LEU A 100 19.78 -18.35 -2.45
C LEU A 100 20.49 -19.21 -3.51
N GLY A 101 19.73 -19.74 -4.50
CA GLY A 101 20.33 -20.44 -5.64
C GLY A 101 21.27 -19.55 -6.44
N ILE A 102 20.86 -18.31 -6.75
CA ILE A 102 21.73 -17.33 -7.43
C ILE A 102 22.95 -16.98 -6.58
N ALA A 103 22.76 -16.81 -5.26
CA ALA A 103 23.86 -16.48 -4.34
C ALA A 103 24.87 -17.63 -4.20
N ALA A 104 24.44 -18.88 -4.36
CA ALA A 104 25.32 -20.05 -4.28
C ALA A 104 26.38 -20.07 -5.39
N GLU A 105 26.11 -19.49 -6.55
CA GLU A 105 27.04 -19.37 -7.67
C GLU A 105 28.11 -18.27 -7.47
N GLN A 106 27.96 -17.44 -6.42
CA GLN A 106 28.90 -16.35 -6.16
C GLN A 106 30.13 -16.79 -5.34
N PRO A 107 31.33 -16.22 -5.58
CA PRO A 107 32.48 -16.42 -4.72
C PRO A 107 32.18 -15.92 -3.30
N GLY A 108 31.96 -16.83 -2.36
CA GLY A 108 31.60 -16.53 -0.98
C GLY A 108 30.26 -17.18 -0.55
N GLY A 109 29.51 -17.72 -1.48
CA GLY A 109 28.29 -18.49 -1.23
C GLY A 109 27.13 -17.65 -0.65
N PRO A 110 26.01 -18.32 -0.31
CA PRO A 110 24.86 -17.65 0.24
C PRO A 110 25.15 -17.13 1.67
N THR A 111 24.87 -15.86 1.90
CA THR A 111 24.97 -15.25 3.21
C THR A 111 23.58 -15.07 3.84
N ILE A 112 23.52 -15.00 5.18
CA ILE A 112 22.28 -14.68 5.90
C ILE A 112 21.69 -13.36 5.36
N GLY A 113 22.55 -12.38 5.04
CA GLY A 113 22.13 -11.10 4.48
C GLY A 113 21.48 -11.19 3.10
N SER A 114 21.86 -12.17 2.26
CA SER A 114 21.22 -12.36 0.95
C SER A 114 19.79 -12.90 1.08
N GLY A 115 19.54 -13.83 2.01
CA GLY A 115 18.20 -14.37 2.24
C GLY A 115 17.26 -13.37 2.90
N PHE A 116 17.60 -12.88 4.08
CA PHE A 116 16.77 -11.91 4.79
C PHE A 116 16.65 -10.57 4.05
N GLY A 117 17.70 -10.15 3.34
CA GLY A 117 17.66 -8.95 2.51
C GLY A 117 16.61 -9.04 1.40
N LEU A 118 16.43 -10.22 0.80
CA LEU A 118 15.36 -10.43 -0.19
C LEU A 118 13.96 -10.32 0.43
N VAL A 119 13.74 -10.87 1.62
CA VAL A 119 12.46 -10.75 2.32
C VAL A 119 12.15 -9.28 2.64
N CYS A 120 13.14 -8.54 3.18
CA CYS A 120 12.99 -7.11 3.41
C CYS A 120 12.69 -6.33 2.12
N LEU A 121 13.31 -6.72 1.02
CA LEU A 121 13.09 -6.08 -0.28
C LEU A 121 11.68 -6.35 -0.83
N ILE A 122 11.12 -7.54 -0.63
CA ILE A 122 9.74 -7.87 -1.01
C ILE A 122 8.75 -7.01 -0.22
N ALA A 123 8.94 -6.93 1.10
CA ALA A 123 8.10 -6.09 1.97
C ALA A 123 8.17 -4.61 1.55
N LEU A 124 9.37 -4.09 1.35
CA LEU A 124 9.61 -2.72 0.91
C LEU A 124 8.96 -2.44 -0.45
N ALA A 125 9.07 -3.37 -1.39
CA ALA A 125 8.54 -3.24 -2.73
C ALA A 125 7.02 -3.08 -2.75
N SER A 126 6.30 -3.90 -1.99
CA SER A 126 4.85 -3.81 -1.88
C SER A 126 4.40 -2.55 -1.14
N THR A 127 5.08 -2.18 -0.06
CA THR A 127 4.81 -0.93 0.68
C THR A 127 4.96 0.28 -0.25
N LEU A 128 6.10 0.41 -0.94
CA LEU A 128 6.34 1.50 -1.90
C LEU A 128 5.33 1.51 -3.06
N ALA A 129 4.91 0.35 -3.54
CA ALA A 129 3.92 0.26 -4.61
C ALA A 129 2.56 0.82 -4.17
N VAL A 130 2.11 0.50 -2.96
CA VAL A 130 0.83 1.01 -2.42
C VAL A 130 0.93 2.49 -2.05
N GLU A 131 2.04 2.93 -1.49
CA GLU A 131 2.31 4.35 -1.22
C GLU A 131 2.32 5.18 -2.52
N GLY A 132 3.02 4.68 -3.54
CA GLY A 132 3.04 5.30 -4.87
C GLY A 132 1.65 5.39 -5.51
N LEU A 133 0.83 4.34 -5.34
CA LEU A 133 -0.56 4.34 -5.80
C LEU A 133 -1.38 5.42 -5.09
N SER A 134 -1.25 5.53 -3.78
CA SER A 134 -1.93 6.56 -2.98
C SER A 134 -1.53 7.96 -3.43
N PHE A 135 -0.24 8.19 -3.63
CA PHE A 135 0.28 9.46 -4.12
C PHE A 135 -0.26 9.81 -5.52
N ALA A 136 -0.32 8.83 -6.43
CA ALA A 136 -0.87 9.01 -7.77
C ALA A 136 -2.37 9.39 -7.76
N PHE A 137 -3.15 8.79 -6.85
CA PHE A 137 -4.56 9.16 -6.68
C PHE A 137 -4.74 10.56 -6.10
N ARG A 138 -3.89 10.97 -5.16
CA ARG A 138 -3.92 12.31 -4.59
C ARG A 138 -3.64 13.37 -5.66
N THR A 139 -2.58 13.19 -6.43
CA THR A 139 -2.20 14.11 -7.52
C THR A 139 -3.31 14.23 -8.57
N ARG A 140 -4.03 13.14 -8.88
CA ARG A 140 -5.18 13.21 -9.79
C ARG A 140 -6.35 14.01 -9.22
N LYS A 141 -6.59 13.93 -7.91
CA LYS A 141 -7.66 14.69 -7.25
C LYS A 141 -7.37 16.19 -7.26
N ASP A 142 -6.12 16.57 -7.05
CA ASP A 142 -5.69 17.98 -7.07
C ASP A 142 -5.77 18.58 -8.50
N ILE A 143 -5.55 17.77 -9.54
CA ILE A 143 -5.68 18.20 -10.95
C ILE A 143 -7.15 18.25 -11.40
N ALA A 144 -8.02 17.43 -10.80
CA ALA A 144 -9.44 17.33 -11.17
C ALA A 144 -10.36 18.25 -10.35
N ALA A 145 -9.85 19.02 -9.41
CA ALA A 145 -10.58 20.07 -8.73
C ALA A 145 -10.61 21.32 -9.63
N PRO A 146 -11.76 21.70 -10.24
CA PRO A 146 -11.90 23.01 -10.86
C PRO A 146 -11.78 24.06 -9.75
N SER A 147 -11.06 25.11 -10.02
CA SER A 147 -11.01 26.30 -9.19
C SER A 147 -12.41 26.96 -9.21
N ASP A 148 -13.28 26.55 -8.30
CA ASP A 148 -14.44 27.37 -7.97
C ASP A 148 -14.00 28.50 -7.06
N THR A 149 -13.38 29.49 -7.67
CA THR A 149 -13.32 30.85 -7.21
C THR A 149 -14.51 31.58 -7.85
N ASP A 150 -15.25 32.24 -7.01
CA ASP A 150 -16.32 33.20 -7.29
C ASP A 150 -17.74 32.63 -7.51
N THR A 151 -18.52 32.64 -6.44
CA THR A 151 -19.68 33.53 -6.41
C THR A 151 -20.06 33.83 -4.95
N SER A 152 -19.54 34.93 -4.44
CA SER A 152 -20.20 35.70 -3.41
C SER A 152 -21.43 36.35 -4.05
N ASP A 153 -22.62 36.00 -3.67
CA ASP A 153 -23.63 37.02 -3.42
C ASP A 153 -24.88 36.45 -2.74
N GLY A 154 -25.26 37.08 -1.66
CA GLY A 154 -26.55 37.49 -1.22
C GLY A 154 -27.70 36.46 -1.10
N GLY A 155 -28.16 36.23 0.11
CA GLY A 155 -29.47 35.69 0.32
C GLY A 155 -29.72 35.09 1.70
N SER A 156 -29.86 35.94 2.71
CA SER A 156 -30.49 35.65 3.99
C SER A 156 -31.93 35.10 3.79
N SER A 157 -32.26 34.01 4.46
CA SER A 157 -33.57 33.83 5.12
C SER A 157 -33.64 32.45 5.80
N ILE A 158 -33.50 32.49 7.09
CA ILE A 158 -34.43 32.08 8.12
C ILE A 158 -35.37 30.94 7.67
N CYS A 159 -35.16 29.76 8.19
CA CYS A 159 -36.24 28.88 8.60
C CYS A 159 -35.80 28.07 9.81
N GLN A 160 -36.07 28.63 11.00
CA GLN A 160 -36.21 27.89 12.23
C GLN A 160 -37.45 27.02 12.12
N THR A 161 -37.27 25.72 12.08
CA THR A 161 -38.36 24.80 12.38
C THR A 161 -38.06 24.15 13.73
N GLU A 162 -38.75 24.73 14.67
CA GLU A 162 -39.00 24.33 16.04
C GLU A 162 -39.38 22.84 16.10
N HIS A 163 -38.52 22.01 16.65
CA HIS A 163 -38.82 20.61 16.93
C HIS A 163 -39.49 20.52 18.30
N ARG A 164 -40.82 20.48 18.31
CA ARG A 164 -41.67 20.24 19.47
C ARG A 164 -41.63 18.75 19.83
N PRO A 165 -41.32 18.35 21.06
CA PRO A 165 -41.44 16.96 21.49
C PRO A 165 -42.90 16.57 21.71
N PRO A 166 -43.31 15.33 21.41
CA PRO A 166 -44.67 14.87 21.68
C PRO A 166 -44.91 14.61 23.16
N ALA A 167 -46.03 15.05 23.62
CA ALA A 167 -46.55 14.92 24.99
C ALA A 167 -46.74 13.44 25.37
N GLU A 168 -46.30 13.10 26.56
CA GLU A 168 -46.70 11.90 27.29
C GLU A 168 -48.23 11.91 27.53
N SER A 169 -48.92 10.90 27.01
CA SER A 169 -50.28 10.55 27.46
C SER A 169 -50.19 9.45 28.51
N SER A 170 -50.39 9.85 29.74
CA SER A 170 -50.75 9.00 30.85
C SER A 170 -52.01 8.20 30.53
N ILE A 171 -51.97 6.89 30.64
CA ILE A 171 -53.15 6.05 30.81
C ILE A 171 -52.97 5.24 32.06
N SER A 172 -53.75 5.68 33.07
CA SER A 172 -54.12 4.91 34.22
C SER A 172 -55.28 3.97 33.89
N SER A 173 -55.19 2.73 34.13
CA SER A 173 -56.15 1.83 34.71
C SER A 173 -55.61 0.41 34.71
#